data_658c5f89f7499687f88655c71ed7a7d5
#
_entry.id   658c5f89f7499687f88655c71ed7a7d5
#
_cell.length_a   1.000
_cell.length_b   1.000
_cell.length_c   1.000
_cell.angle_alpha   90.00
_cell.angle_beta   90.00
_cell.angle_gamma   90.00
#
_symmetry.space_group_name_H-M   'P 1'
#
loop_
_entity.id
_entity.type
_entity.pdbx_description
1 polymer ?
#
loop_
_entity_poly.entity_id
_entity_poly.type
_entity_poly.pdbx_seq_one_letter_code
_entity_poly.pdbx_strand_id
1 'polypeptide(L)'
;KMGRSINDGQIPYNMQMDIDRLCMENAIADFLDSGKREEAFDVYFCYLEMFFGGYDKTRKMIELLSEYEVNGSGLLVKHRDHYVHSVYVFILGLAIYQKNALYRKSYNEYYNLKDRTSEEQQKAAHHFLRYWGMTALFHDIGYPFELPFEQVESYFEVTSASGEKNKRENKPYIAYNRMDTFNRISDEVRERIQSIYRGTVFETTDDVFAHVLYLQLGEKYGFDENSMKEWLEEKAQNPEKYAYRMDHAYFSATILFKKLFEEIRIEATKEHIDVLTAILMHNSLFKFKIASKTQEALRQDKQPLAYMLMLCDELQCWNRTAYGRKSKTMLYPIEARFCFEKNEASSMEAMCVTYYFDKEELEKTDDFKEKYIRWQEKGRPEGKQPELKEYSSMFIRDNSGMTKFQSDIEKIVDLSGMEFSVSICMGNTGHIGRRSYLSDSRFINLYNFAVVLHARWDYEQWEQAKLEGREKYIASLKNTEEKFRQLSLEYKLSNINQAKAFAKYMDEIGCFYTDRDVDFEPVQDFTEDELEKIGILEHQRWLNEHYKMGWTYGKPKKEDRELVRQHADMLP
;
A
#
# COMPACT_ATOMS: atom_id res chain seq x y z
N LYS A 1 -19.93 -30.11 9.36
CA LYS A 1 -21.16 -29.79 10.13
C LYS A 1 -20.74 -29.47 11.56
N MET A 2 -20.42 -28.21 11.85
CA MET A 2 -20.49 -27.67 13.21
C MET A 2 -21.43 -26.48 13.11
N GLY A 3 -22.71 -26.74 13.28
CA GLY A 3 -23.70 -25.72 13.53
C GLY A 3 -23.48 -25.22 14.96
N ARG A 4 -22.94 -24.01 15.14
CA ARG A 4 -23.12 -23.32 16.39
C ARG A 4 -24.57 -22.87 16.51
N SER A 5 -25.12 -23.10 17.67
CA SER A 5 -26.47 -22.72 18.06
C SER A 5 -26.72 -21.24 17.81
N ILE A 6 -27.82 -20.90 17.15
CA ILE A 6 -28.30 -19.55 16.84
C ILE A 6 -28.78 -18.79 18.13
N ASN A 7 -28.39 -19.23 19.32
CA ASN A 7 -28.98 -18.74 20.56
C ASN A 7 -28.29 -17.53 21.23
N ASP A 8 -27.24 -16.95 20.63
CA ASP A 8 -26.51 -15.82 21.27
C ASP A 8 -26.45 -14.53 20.46
N GLY A 9 -27.29 -14.34 19.45
CA GLY A 9 -27.27 -13.10 18.63
C GLY A 9 -25.96 -12.87 17.84
N GLN A 10 -25.07 -13.86 17.81
CA GLN A 10 -23.82 -13.76 17.06
C GLN A 10 -24.06 -14.06 15.58
N ILE A 11 -23.55 -13.18 14.72
CA ILE A 11 -23.55 -13.36 13.27
C ILE A 11 -22.83 -14.67 12.91
N PRO A 12 -23.40 -15.53 12.05
CA PRO A 12 -22.73 -16.74 11.59
C PRO A 12 -21.37 -16.44 10.94
N TYR A 13 -20.36 -17.28 11.17
CA TYR A 13 -18.99 -17.06 10.65
C TYR A 13 -18.94 -16.78 9.15
N ASN A 14 -19.72 -17.47 8.33
CA ASN A 14 -19.77 -17.22 6.89
C ASN A 14 -20.32 -15.83 6.55
N MET A 15 -21.34 -15.38 7.28
CA MET A 15 -21.90 -14.04 7.12
C MET A 15 -20.90 -12.96 7.55
N GLN A 16 -20.12 -13.20 8.61
CA GLN A 16 -19.06 -12.28 9.01
C GLN A 16 -17.97 -12.13 7.95
N MET A 17 -17.55 -13.25 7.34
CA MET A 17 -16.60 -13.20 6.22
C MET A 17 -17.13 -12.43 5.01
N ASP A 18 -18.43 -12.55 4.71
CA ASP A 18 -19.07 -11.78 3.62
C ASP A 18 -19.15 -10.29 3.95
N ILE A 19 -19.37 -9.93 5.22
CA ILE A 19 -19.36 -8.54 5.68
C ILE A 19 -17.95 -7.97 5.60
N ASP A 20 -16.92 -8.67 6.08
CA ASP A 20 -15.53 -8.21 6.05
C ASP A 20 -15.06 -8.02 4.58
N ARG A 21 -15.46 -8.94 3.67
CA ARG A 21 -15.21 -8.77 2.25
C ARG A 21 -15.89 -7.52 1.70
N LEU A 22 -17.13 -7.26 2.04
CA LEU A 22 -17.87 -6.09 1.59
C LEU A 22 -17.26 -4.78 2.14
N CYS A 23 -16.77 -4.78 3.37
CA CYS A 23 -15.99 -3.67 3.93
C CYS A 23 -14.76 -3.35 3.07
N MET A 24 -13.97 -4.37 2.72
CA MET A 24 -12.79 -4.20 1.87
C MET A 24 -13.16 -3.73 0.46
N GLU A 25 -14.21 -4.29 -0.16
CA GLU A 25 -14.68 -3.89 -1.49
C GLU A 25 -15.14 -2.42 -1.50
N ASN A 26 -15.87 -1.98 -0.48
CA ASN A 26 -16.29 -0.58 -0.33
C ASN A 26 -15.09 0.35 -0.10
N ALA A 27 -14.15 -0.02 0.77
CA ALA A 27 -12.94 0.77 1.01
C ALA A 27 -12.11 0.96 -0.27
N ILE A 28 -11.97 -0.11 -1.07
CA ILE A 28 -11.30 -0.05 -2.38
C ILE A 28 -12.07 0.87 -3.35
N ALA A 29 -13.40 0.76 -3.40
CA ALA A 29 -14.23 1.59 -4.28
C ALA A 29 -14.13 3.08 -3.92
N ASP A 30 -14.26 3.41 -2.63
CA ASP A 30 -14.14 4.78 -2.15
C ASP A 30 -12.74 5.37 -2.39
N PHE A 31 -11.69 4.55 -2.23
CA PHE A 31 -10.34 4.94 -2.58
C PHE A 31 -10.17 5.19 -4.09
N LEU A 32 -10.67 4.32 -4.94
CA LEU A 32 -10.57 4.50 -6.42
C LEU A 32 -11.34 5.74 -6.90
N ASP A 33 -12.47 6.06 -6.27
CA ASP A 33 -13.27 7.23 -6.60
C ASP A 33 -12.61 8.55 -6.15
N SER A 34 -11.92 8.54 -5.00
CA SER A 34 -11.37 9.76 -4.39
C SER A 34 -9.87 9.95 -4.64
N GLY A 35 -9.10 8.86 -4.68
CA GLY A 35 -7.65 8.87 -4.68
C GLY A 35 -7.02 9.48 -3.42
N LYS A 36 -7.81 9.64 -2.35
CA LYS A 36 -7.37 10.32 -1.12
C LYS A 36 -6.63 9.38 -0.18
N ARG A 37 -5.74 9.97 0.61
CA ARG A 37 -4.95 9.27 1.62
C ARG A 37 -5.82 8.66 2.72
N GLU A 38 -6.82 9.40 3.17
CA GLU A 38 -7.74 8.93 4.21
C GLU A 38 -8.50 7.67 3.78
N GLU A 39 -8.87 7.58 2.50
CA GLU A 39 -9.52 6.39 1.96
C GLU A 39 -8.52 5.22 1.78
N ALA A 40 -7.24 5.54 1.52
CA ALA A 40 -6.19 4.52 1.55
C ALA A 40 -6.06 3.90 2.95
N PHE A 41 -6.21 4.69 4.02
CA PHE A 41 -6.19 4.16 5.39
C PHE A 41 -7.30 3.13 5.65
N ASP A 42 -8.48 3.29 5.07
CA ASP A 42 -9.55 2.30 5.20
C ASP A 42 -9.16 0.96 4.58
N VAL A 43 -8.49 0.97 3.42
CA VAL A 43 -7.99 -0.26 2.80
C VAL A 43 -6.96 -0.95 3.69
N TYR A 44 -6.00 -0.18 4.25
CA TYR A 44 -5.04 -0.71 5.22
C TYR A 44 -5.74 -1.26 6.46
N PHE A 45 -6.69 -0.51 7.00
CA PHE A 45 -7.41 -0.91 8.21
C PHE A 45 -8.21 -2.19 8.01
N CYS A 46 -8.96 -2.31 6.90
CA CYS A 46 -9.66 -3.54 6.53
C CYS A 46 -8.69 -4.72 6.46
N TYR A 47 -7.56 -4.54 5.77
CA TYR A 47 -6.55 -5.59 5.63
C TYR A 47 -5.99 -6.02 7.00
N LEU A 48 -5.63 -5.05 7.84
CA LEU A 48 -5.08 -5.32 9.17
C LEU A 48 -6.07 -6.05 10.07
N GLU A 49 -7.32 -5.64 10.09
CA GLU A 49 -8.36 -6.29 10.89
C GLU A 49 -8.66 -7.71 10.40
N MET A 50 -8.71 -7.92 9.08
CA MET A 50 -8.98 -9.25 8.51
C MET A 50 -7.85 -10.26 8.80
N PHE A 51 -6.59 -9.83 8.81
CA PHE A 51 -5.43 -10.75 8.87
C PHE A 51 -4.60 -10.67 10.14
N PHE A 52 -4.67 -9.56 10.87
CA PHE A 52 -4.00 -9.33 12.15
C PHE A 52 -4.99 -9.10 13.28
N GLY A 53 -6.29 -9.07 13.00
CA GLY A 53 -7.35 -8.83 13.97
C GLY A 53 -7.17 -9.65 15.23
N GLY A 54 -7.30 -8.99 16.38
CA GLY A 54 -7.05 -9.56 17.69
C GLY A 54 -6.10 -8.71 18.53
N TYR A 55 -5.87 -9.14 19.75
CA TYR A 55 -5.21 -8.40 20.81
C TYR A 55 -3.96 -7.63 20.35
N ASP A 56 -4.02 -6.30 20.32
CA ASP A 56 -2.95 -5.33 20.01
C ASP A 56 -2.27 -5.40 18.65
N LYS A 57 -2.53 -6.39 17.82
CA LYS A 57 -1.76 -6.59 16.58
C LYS A 57 -2.04 -5.50 15.55
N THR A 58 -3.32 -5.21 15.28
CA THR A 58 -3.71 -4.14 14.36
C THR A 58 -3.13 -2.80 14.79
N ARG A 59 -3.26 -2.45 16.09
CA ARG A 59 -2.70 -1.21 16.63
C ARG A 59 -1.19 -1.12 16.44
N LYS A 60 -0.44 -2.18 16.77
CA LYS A 60 1.01 -2.21 16.57
C LYS A 60 1.42 -2.05 15.11
N MET A 61 0.63 -2.58 14.18
CA MET A 61 0.86 -2.35 12.76
C MET A 61 0.54 -0.92 12.34
N ILE A 62 -0.51 -0.30 12.87
CA ILE A 62 -0.81 1.12 12.64
C ILE A 62 0.28 2.01 13.24
N GLU A 63 0.82 1.68 14.41
CA GLU A 63 1.96 2.38 15.02
C GLU A 63 3.20 2.32 14.12
N LEU A 64 3.52 1.15 13.54
CA LEU A 64 4.59 1.02 12.56
C LEU A 64 4.40 1.93 11.35
N LEU A 65 3.19 1.95 10.78
CA LEU A 65 2.86 2.83 9.66
C LEU A 65 2.96 4.31 10.03
N SER A 66 2.61 4.66 11.27
CA SER A 66 2.66 6.05 11.78
C SER A 66 4.08 6.51 12.07
N GLU A 67 4.96 5.63 12.55
CA GLU A 67 6.40 5.90 12.66
C GLU A 67 7.00 6.20 11.28
N TYR A 68 6.59 5.44 10.26
CA TYR A 68 6.90 5.72 8.88
C TYR A 68 6.44 7.11 8.44
N GLU A 69 5.20 7.52 8.76
CA GLU A 69 4.66 8.85 8.45
C GLU A 69 5.46 9.98 9.10
N VAL A 70 5.77 9.85 10.39
CA VAL A 70 6.51 10.89 11.15
C VAL A 70 7.90 11.07 10.57
N ASN A 71 8.61 9.99 10.32
CA ASN A 71 9.97 10.02 9.80
C ASN A 71 10.02 10.48 8.33
N GLY A 72 8.96 10.21 7.56
CA GLY A 72 8.83 10.63 6.17
C GLY A 72 8.26 12.04 5.95
N SER A 73 7.52 12.62 6.91
CA SER A 73 6.74 13.84 6.70
C SER A 73 7.57 15.07 6.32
N GLY A 74 8.76 15.25 6.86
CA GLY A 74 9.69 16.33 6.48
C GLY A 74 10.28 16.17 5.08
N LEU A 75 10.16 15.01 4.47
CA LEU A 75 10.76 14.60 3.22
C LEU A 75 9.72 14.32 2.13
N LEU A 76 8.46 14.07 2.52
CA LEU A 76 7.32 13.82 1.62
C LEU A 76 7.03 14.99 0.66
N VAL A 77 7.51 16.19 0.96
CA VAL A 77 7.47 17.33 0.04
C VAL A 77 8.20 17.04 -1.29
N LYS A 78 9.01 15.97 -1.36
CA LYS A 78 9.80 15.60 -2.55
C LYS A 78 9.37 14.29 -3.21
N HIS A 79 8.56 13.47 -2.56
CA HIS A 79 8.22 12.13 -3.00
C HIS A 79 6.71 11.91 -3.06
N ARG A 80 6.29 10.82 -3.73
CA ARG A 80 4.88 10.38 -3.80
C ARG A 80 4.34 10.04 -2.41
N ASP A 81 3.02 10.10 -2.26
CA ASP A 81 2.36 9.50 -1.11
C ASP A 81 2.45 7.97 -1.21
N HIS A 82 3.27 7.37 -0.34
CA HIS A 82 3.53 5.92 -0.38
C HIS A 82 2.33 5.09 0.07
N TYR A 83 1.42 5.62 0.92
CA TYR A 83 0.19 4.91 1.25
C TYR A 83 -0.72 4.75 0.04
N VAL A 84 -0.96 5.86 -0.65
CA VAL A 84 -1.75 5.89 -1.89
C VAL A 84 -1.11 4.99 -2.94
N HIS A 85 0.21 5.08 -3.10
CA HIS A 85 0.95 4.22 -4.01
C HIS A 85 0.79 2.74 -3.68
N SER A 86 1.06 2.34 -2.45
CA SER A 86 0.99 0.94 -2.03
C SER A 86 -0.41 0.36 -2.17
N VAL A 87 -1.46 1.17 -1.95
CA VAL A 87 -2.85 0.74 -2.19
C VAL A 87 -3.13 0.55 -3.68
N TYR A 88 -2.62 1.42 -4.56
CA TYR A 88 -2.73 1.17 -6.01
C TYR A 88 -2.00 -0.10 -6.43
N VAL A 89 -0.78 -0.34 -5.92
CA VAL A 89 -0.02 -1.59 -6.15
C VAL A 89 -0.83 -2.81 -5.68
N PHE A 90 -1.42 -2.72 -4.49
CA PHE A 90 -2.27 -3.78 -3.93
C PHE A 90 -3.46 -4.09 -4.82
N ILE A 91 -4.23 -3.08 -5.23
CA ILE A 91 -5.42 -3.24 -6.09
C ILE A 91 -5.03 -3.80 -7.46
N LEU A 92 -3.93 -3.32 -8.03
CA LEU A 92 -3.44 -3.79 -9.33
C LEU A 92 -3.11 -5.28 -9.30
N GLY A 93 -2.42 -5.76 -8.27
CA GLY A 93 -2.14 -7.18 -8.11
C GLY A 93 -3.39 -8.03 -7.89
N LEU A 94 -4.40 -7.52 -7.16
CA LEU A 94 -5.70 -8.20 -7.06
C LEU A 94 -6.37 -8.32 -8.43
N ALA A 95 -6.35 -7.26 -9.24
CA ALA A 95 -6.92 -7.27 -10.58
C ALA A 95 -6.20 -8.27 -11.50
N ILE A 96 -4.86 -8.30 -11.46
CA ILE A 96 -4.07 -9.25 -12.24
C ILE A 96 -4.36 -10.69 -11.77
N TYR A 97 -4.36 -10.97 -10.47
CA TYR A 97 -4.70 -12.30 -9.95
C TYR A 97 -6.09 -12.75 -10.41
N GLN A 98 -7.07 -11.86 -10.38
CA GLN A 98 -8.43 -12.16 -10.80
C GLN A 98 -8.54 -12.42 -12.32
N LYS A 99 -7.83 -11.65 -13.13
CA LYS A 99 -8.01 -11.65 -14.59
C LYS A 99 -7.01 -12.53 -15.33
N ASN A 100 -5.80 -12.73 -14.80
CA ASN A 100 -4.76 -13.54 -15.42
C ASN A 100 -4.79 -14.99 -14.87
N ALA A 101 -5.34 -15.91 -15.67
CA ALA A 101 -5.45 -17.31 -15.27
C ALA A 101 -4.08 -18.01 -15.20
N LEU A 102 -3.12 -17.59 -16.03
CA LEU A 102 -1.76 -18.14 -16.03
C LEU A 102 -1.04 -17.80 -14.73
N TYR A 103 -1.10 -16.53 -14.31
CA TYR A 103 -0.52 -16.11 -13.03
C TYR A 103 -1.17 -16.84 -11.86
N ARG A 104 -2.51 -16.86 -11.83
CA ARG A 104 -3.27 -17.56 -10.76
C ARG A 104 -2.89 -19.04 -10.67
N LYS A 105 -2.74 -19.72 -11.82
CA LYS A 105 -2.28 -21.09 -11.88
C LYS A 105 -0.87 -21.24 -11.30
N SER A 106 0.09 -20.42 -11.73
CA SER A 106 1.48 -20.44 -11.23
C SER A 106 1.55 -20.19 -9.73
N TYR A 107 0.76 -19.24 -9.22
CA TYR A 107 0.65 -18.95 -7.79
C TYR A 107 0.11 -20.16 -7.01
N ASN A 108 -0.99 -20.75 -7.48
CA ASN A 108 -1.62 -21.89 -6.82
C ASN A 108 -0.70 -23.13 -6.83
N GLU A 109 -0.01 -23.39 -7.93
CA GLU A 109 0.98 -24.48 -8.03
C GLU A 109 2.17 -24.25 -7.09
N TYR A 110 2.70 -23.04 -7.00
CA TYR A 110 3.83 -22.71 -6.11
C TYR A 110 3.51 -22.96 -4.62
N TYR A 111 2.28 -22.61 -4.20
CA TYR A 111 1.81 -22.80 -2.82
C TYR A 111 1.01 -24.08 -2.60
N ASN A 112 0.96 -24.99 -3.58
CA ASN A 112 0.20 -26.25 -3.52
C ASN A 112 -1.30 -26.05 -3.18
N LEU A 113 -1.90 -24.98 -3.67
CA LEU A 113 -3.30 -24.67 -3.45
C LEU A 113 -4.17 -25.37 -4.50
N LYS A 114 -5.31 -25.91 -4.05
CA LYS A 114 -6.31 -26.50 -4.94
C LYS A 114 -7.30 -25.43 -5.38
N ASP A 115 -7.82 -25.57 -6.61
CA ASP A 115 -8.76 -24.62 -7.21
C ASP A 115 -9.85 -25.26 -8.08
N ARG A 116 -10.14 -26.56 -7.83
CA ARG A 116 -11.11 -27.34 -8.61
C ARG A 116 -12.56 -27.05 -8.25
N THR A 117 -12.81 -26.69 -6.99
CA THR A 117 -14.15 -26.37 -6.48
C THR A 117 -14.24 -24.89 -6.13
N SER A 118 -15.47 -24.36 -6.06
CA SER A 118 -15.70 -22.97 -5.64
C SER A 118 -15.12 -22.68 -4.24
N GLU A 119 -15.21 -23.63 -3.32
CA GLU A 119 -14.64 -23.50 -1.98
C GLU A 119 -13.10 -23.47 -2.01
N GLU A 120 -12.47 -24.32 -2.82
CA GLU A 120 -11.02 -24.31 -3.01
C GLU A 120 -10.55 -23.02 -3.64
N GLN A 121 -11.26 -22.50 -4.65
CA GLN A 121 -10.97 -21.21 -5.29
C GLN A 121 -11.06 -20.03 -4.29
N GLN A 122 -12.07 -20.04 -3.42
CA GLN A 122 -12.19 -19.04 -2.35
C GLN A 122 -11.03 -19.11 -1.36
N LYS A 123 -10.62 -20.32 -0.97
CA LYS A 123 -9.46 -20.52 -0.09
C LYS A 123 -8.16 -20.03 -0.74
N ALA A 124 -7.96 -20.34 -2.01
CA ALA A 124 -6.79 -19.87 -2.78
C ALA A 124 -6.80 -18.35 -2.92
N ALA A 125 -7.94 -17.74 -3.22
CA ALA A 125 -8.08 -16.28 -3.30
C ALA A 125 -7.83 -15.60 -1.94
N HIS A 126 -8.34 -16.18 -0.84
CA HIS A 126 -8.08 -15.67 0.50
C HIS A 126 -6.61 -15.79 0.90
N HIS A 127 -5.94 -16.88 0.52
CA HIS A 127 -4.51 -17.08 0.68
C HIS A 127 -3.73 -16.01 -0.09
N PHE A 128 -4.08 -15.77 -1.36
CA PHE A 128 -3.46 -14.70 -2.15
C PHE A 128 -3.69 -13.32 -1.50
N LEU A 129 -4.91 -12.98 -1.14
CA LEU A 129 -5.24 -11.70 -0.51
C LEU A 129 -4.39 -11.47 0.75
N ARG A 130 -4.21 -12.50 1.57
CA ARG A 130 -3.42 -12.41 2.81
C ARG A 130 -1.96 -12.06 2.53
N TYR A 131 -1.29 -12.83 1.69
CA TYR A 131 0.16 -12.67 1.49
C TYR A 131 0.50 -11.60 0.47
N TRP A 132 -0.33 -11.41 -0.54
CA TRP A 132 -0.21 -10.28 -1.45
C TRP A 132 -0.44 -8.94 -0.75
N GLY A 133 -1.45 -8.83 0.09
CA GLY A 133 -1.70 -7.61 0.86
C GLY A 133 -0.52 -7.25 1.76
N MET A 134 0.08 -8.24 2.45
CA MET A 134 1.29 -8.02 3.22
C MET A 134 2.46 -7.56 2.36
N THR A 135 2.64 -8.17 1.18
CA THR A 135 3.70 -7.79 0.24
C THR A 135 3.49 -6.37 -0.28
N ALA A 136 2.30 -6.08 -0.81
CA ALA A 136 2.03 -4.82 -1.50
C ALA A 136 1.88 -3.61 -0.56
N LEU A 137 1.20 -3.79 0.58
CA LEU A 137 0.93 -2.66 1.49
C LEU A 137 2.15 -2.26 2.33
N PHE A 138 3.14 -3.15 2.48
CA PHE A 138 4.30 -2.90 3.34
C PHE A 138 5.64 -2.84 2.60
N HIS A 139 5.66 -2.91 1.26
CA HIS A 139 6.93 -2.94 0.52
C HIS A 139 7.77 -1.67 0.67
N ASP A 140 7.14 -0.53 0.88
CA ASP A 140 7.78 0.81 0.93
C ASP A 140 7.99 1.37 2.35
N ILE A 141 7.68 0.62 3.43
CA ILE A 141 7.79 1.13 4.80
C ILE A 141 9.22 1.49 5.22
N GLY A 142 10.23 1.01 4.50
CA GLY A 142 11.63 1.33 4.71
C GLY A 142 12.09 2.64 4.05
N TYR A 143 11.26 3.29 3.26
CA TYR A 143 11.64 4.48 2.49
C TYR A 143 12.21 5.64 3.32
N PRO A 144 11.73 5.95 4.55
CA PRO A 144 12.31 7.00 5.39
C PRO A 144 13.79 6.81 5.70
N PHE A 145 14.29 5.58 5.64
CA PHE A 145 15.71 5.27 5.89
C PHE A 145 16.58 5.49 4.64
N GLU A 146 16.02 5.45 3.44
CA GLU A 146 16.72 5.76 2.20
C GLU A 146 16.78 7.26 1.93
N LEU A 147 15.73 8.01 2.26
CA LEU A 147 15.59 9.43 1.97
C LEU A 147 16.79 10.32 2.39
N PRO A 148 17.44 10.11 3.56
CA PRO A 148 18.63 10.90 3.93
C PRO A 148 19.78 10.76 2.94
N PHE A 149 19.96 9.59 2.34
CA PHE A 149 21.01 9.34 1.33
C PHE A 149 20.69 10.06 0.04
N GLU A 150 19.46 9.97 -0.45
CA GLU A 150 19.02 10.69 -1.65
C GLU A 150 19.14 12.22 -1.50
N GLN A 151 18.87 12.74 -0.31
CA GLN A 151 19.01 14.17 -0.04
C GLN A 151 20.45 14.62 -0.15
N VAL A 152 21.37 13.89 0.46
CA VAL A 152 22.80 14.23 0.39
C VAL A 152 23.27 14.15 -1.06
N GLU A 153 22.94 13.08 -1.79
CA GLU A 153 23.27 12.97 -3.21
C GLU A 153 22.72 14.13 -4.03
N SER A 154 21.44 14.48 -3.84
CA SER A 154 20.82 15.57 -4.61
C SER A 154 21.41 16.95 -4.30
N TYR A 155 21.87 17.17 -3.08
CA TYR A 155 22.54 18.41 -2.69
C TYR A 155 23.86 18.59 -3.45
N PHE A 156 24.67 17.55 -3.55
CA PHE A 156 25.95 17.60 -4.24
C PHE A 156 25.82 17.60 -5.77
N GLU A 157 24.75 17.02 -6.34
CA GLU A 157 24.45 17.14 -7.77
C GLU A 157 24.16 18.59 -8.20
N VAL A 158 23.54 19.37 -7.33
CA VAL A 158 23.18 20.77 -7.61
C VAL A 158 24.39 21.73 -7.56
N THR A 159 25.39 21.40 -6.74
CA THR A 159 26.57 22.28 -6.53
C THR A 159 27.65 22.07 -7.58
N SER A 160 27.62 21.03 -8.39
CA SER A 160 28.54 20.86 -9.50
C SER A 160 28.14 21.77 -10.69
N ALA A 161 28.67 23.00 -10.71
CA ALA A 161 28.40 24.02 -11.73
C ALA A 161 29.01 23.70 -13.13
N SER A 162 29.67 22.57 -13.30
CA SER A 162 30.46 22.26 -14.50
C SER A 162 29.73 21.52 -15.61
N GLY A 163 28.43 21.22 -15.47
CA GLY A 163 27.65 20.61 -16.57
C GLY A 163 28.06 19.17 -16.97
N GLU A 164 29.19 18.69 -16.47
CA GLU A 164 29.58 17.28 -16.62
C GLU A 164 28.88 16.46 -15.56
N LYS A 165 28.18 15.39 -16.00
CA LYS A 165 27.67 14.36 -15.08
C LYS A 165 28.87 13.75 -14.36
N ASN A 166 29.17 14.26 -13.16
CA ASN A 166 30.22 13.69 -12.33
C ASN A 166 29.97 12.21 -12.18
N LYS A 167 30.96 11.41 -12.58
CA LYS A 167 30.95 9.98 -12.39
C LYS A 167 30.66 9.68 -10.92
N ARG A 168 29.84 8.68 -10.64
CA ARG A 168 29.46 8.22 -9.29
C ARG A 168 30.63 8.03 -8.31
N GLU A 169 31.86 7.96 -8.82
CA GLU A 169 33.11 7.69 -8.09
C GLU A 169 33.50 8.73 -7.04
N ASN A 170 32.94 9.95 -7.11
CA ASN A 170 33.31 11.06 -6.19
C ASN A 170 32.13 11.62 -5.37
N LYS A 171 31.00 10.92 -5.30
CA LYS A 171 29.87 11.38 -4.50
C LYS A 171 30.05 10.97 -3.03
N PRO A 172 29.84 11.89 -2.07
CA PRO A 172 29.80 11.52 -0.67
C PRO A 172 28.61 10.58 -0.43
N TYR A 173 28.81 9.58 0.40
CA TYR A 173 27.73 8.68 0.82
C TYR A 173 27.63 8.65 2.35
N ILE A 174 26.43 8.31 2.82
CA ILE A 174 26.15 8.06 4.23
C ILE A 174 25.94 6.55 4.38
N ALA A 175 26.49 5.97 5.43
CA ALA A 175 26.27 4.59 5.77
C ALA A 175 25.83 4.44 7.23
N TYR A 176 24.87 3.56 7.49
CA TYR A 176 24.51 3.21 8.86
C TYR A 176 25.57 2.29 9.47
N ASN A 177 25.98 2.63 10.68
CA ASN A 177 26.88 1.79 11.46
C ASN A 177 26.10 0.73 12.24
N ARG A 178 26.75 -0.40 12.56
CA ARG A 178 26.18 -1.48 13.38
C ARG A 178 24.93 -2.14 12.78
N MET A 179 24.88 -2.29 11.46
CA MET A 179 23.80 -3.04 10.79
C MET A 179 23.76 -4.50 11.25
N ASP A 180 24.91 -5.06 11.66
CA ASP A 180 25.04 -6.36 12.29
C ASP A 180 24.25 -6.52 13.60
N THR A 181 23.96 -5.42 14.28
CA THR A 181 23.10 -5.41 15.47
C THR A 181 21.63 -5.29 15.10
N PHE A 182 21.35 -4.48 14.05
CA PHE A 182 20.00 -4.25 13.59
C PHE A 182 19.35 -5.51 12.99
N ASN A 183 20.12 -6.30 12.24
CA ASN A 183 19.62 -7.49 11.55
C ASN A 183 19.68 -8.79 12.37
N ARG A 184 20.19 -8.78 13.61
CA ARG A 184 20.17 -9.95 14.51
C ARG A 184 18.74 -10.39 14.81
N ILE A 185 18.55 -11.71 14.90
CA ILE A 185 17.27 -12.33 15.29
C ILE A 185 17.39 -12.95 16.69
N SER A 186 16.28 -12.91 17.44
CA SER A 186 16.22 -13.52 18.77
C SER A 186 16.23 -15.06 18.70
N ASP A 187 16.64 -15.71 19.79
CA ASP A 187 16.69 -17.18 19.85
C ASP A 187 15.32 -17.81 19.58
N GLU A 188 14.24 -17.21 20.12
CA GLU A 188 12.88 -17.69 19.91
C GLU A 188 12.48 -17.66 18.42
N VAL A 189 12.78 -16.58 17.72
CA VAL A 189 12.50 -16.44 16.27
C VAL A 189 13.40 -17.38 15.47
N ARG A 190 14.66 -17.53 15.87
CA ARG A 190 15.62 -18.45 15.24
C ARG A 190 15.10 -19.88 15.26
N GLU A 191 14.68 -20.39 16.40
CA GLU A 191 14.14 -21.74 16.54
C GLU A 191 12.93 -21.97 15.63
N ARG A 192 12.03 -20.99 15.54
CA ARG A 192 10.85 -21.06 14.67
C ARG A 192 11.24 -21.14 13.19
N ILE A 193 12.18 -20.31 12.74
CA ILE A 193 12.62 -20.32 11.33
C ILE A 193 13.39 -21.60 11.02
N GLN A 194 14.21 -22.09 11.93
CA GLN A 194 14.90 -23.38 11.80
C GLN A 194 13.94 -24.56 11.68
N SER A 195 12.75 -24.47 12.27
CA SER A 195 11.72 -25.51 12.10
C SER A 195 11.16 -25.56 10.66
N ILE A 196 11.16 -24.42 9.96
CA ILE A 196 10.75 -24.30 8.56
C ILE A 196 11.86 -24.80 7.63
N TYR A 197 13.09 -24.32 7.86
CA TYR A 197 14.28 -24.63 7.06
C TYR A 197 15.25 -25.51 7.84
N ARG A 198 14.98 -26.82 7.86
CA ARG A 198 15.72 -27.79 8.68
C ARG A 198 17.20 -27.84 8.32
N GLY A 199 18.04 -27.79 9.34
CA GLY A 199 19.48 -27.99 9.22
C GLY A 199 20.31 -26.73 8.99
N THR A 200 19.71 -25.57 8.87
CA THR A 200 20.41 -24.29 8.70
C THR A 200 20.32 -23.45 9.96
N VAL A 201 21.42 -22.85 10.37
CA VAL A 201 21.48 -21.93 11.52
C VAL A 201 21.43 -20.49 11.00
N PHE A 202 20.54 -19.69 11.54
CA PHE A 202 20.34 -18.30 11.18
C PHE A 202 20.67 -17.40 12.38
N GLU A 203 21.62 -16.47 12.22
CA GLU A 203 21.96 -15.47 13.24
C GLU A 203 21.30 -14.11 12.94
N THR A 204 21.09 -13.84 11.66
CA THR A 204 20.61 -12.56 11.15
C THR A 204 19.48 -12.74 10.14
N THR A 205 18.74 -11.68 9.88
CA THR A 205 17.77 -11.64 8.77
C THR A 205 18.46 -11.86 7.42
N ASP A 206 19.72 -11.42 7.27
CA ASP A 206 20.48 -11.59 6.03
C ASP A 206 20.78 -13.08 5.78
N ASP A 207 21.04 -13.86 6.83
CA ASP A 207 21.21 -15.32 6.69
C ASP A 207 19.93 -15.98 6.16
N VAL A 208 18.77 -15.57 6.70
CA VAL A 208 17.46 -16.07 6.26
C VAL A 208 17.22 -15.70 4.79
N PHE A 209 17.43 -14.44 4.44
CA PHE A 209 17.23 -13.96 3.06
C PHE A 209 18.18 -14.63 2.07
N ALA A 210 19.46 -14.77 2.41
CA ALA A 210 20.44 -15.45 1.56
C ALA A 210 20.05 -16.92 1.30
N HIS A 211 19.63 -17.63 2.35
CA HIS A 211 19.19 -19.02 2.23
C HIS A 211 17.95 -19.15 1.34
N VAL A 212 16.94 -18.32 1.55
CA VAL A 212 15.68 -18.37 0.76
C VAL A 212 15.93 -17.97 -0.69
N LEU A 213 16.72 -16.93 -0.94
CA LEU A 213 17.12 -16.55 -2.28
C LEU A 213 17.90 -17.66 -3.00
N TYR A 214 18.77 -18.35 -2.27
CA TYR A 214 19.46 -19.53 -2.80
C TYR A 214 18.46 -20.63 -3.20
N LEU A 215 17.51 -20.98 -2.32
CA LEU A 215 16.50 -22.00 -2.62
C LEU A 215 15.61 -21.65 -3.82
N GLN A 216 15.28 -20.38 -3.98
CA GLN A 216 14.37 -19.90 -5.03
C GLN A 216 15.07 -19.65 -6.37
N LEU A 217 16.30 -19.17 -6.34
CA LEU A 217 17.01 -18.65 -7.50
C LEU A 217 18.34 -19.35 -7.77
N GLY A 218 18.95 -19.99 -6.75
CA GLY A 218 20.33 -20.48 -6.82
C GLY A 218 20.55 -21.48 -7.94
N GLU A 219 19.70 -22.49 -8.07
CA GLU A 219 19.81 -23.51 -9.09
C GLU A 219 19.75 -22.90 -10.51
N LYS A 220 18.83 -21.96 -10.72
CA LYS A 220 18.63 -21.33 -12.03
C LYS A 220 19.78 -20.39 -12.41
N TYR A 221 20.31 -19.65 -11.43
CA TYR A 221 21.33 -18.63 -11.68
C TYR A 221 22.75 -19.10 -11.36
N GLY A 222 22.93 -20.36 -10.99
CA GLY A 222 24.22 -20.96 -10.73
C GLY A 222 24.91 -20.45 -9.46
N PHE A 223 24.15 -20.04 -8.46
CA PHE A 223 24.65 -19.66 -7.14
C PHE A 223 24.50 -20.83 -6.17
N ASP A 224 25.55 -21.15 -5.42
CA ASP A 224 25.41 -21.90 -4.18
C ASP A 224 25.06 -20.98 -3.00
N GLU A 225 24.73 -21.55 -1.86
CA GLU A 225 24.27 -20.77 -0.69
C GLU A 225 25.35 -19.82 -0.16
N ASN A 226 26.60 -20.25 -0.12
CA ASN A 226 27.71 -19.42 0.32
C ASN A 226 27.97 -18.27 -0.64
N SER A 227 27.97 -18.57 -1.95
CA SER A 227 28.10 -17.54 -3.00
C SER A 227 26.98 -16.50 -2.94
N MET A 228 25.75 -16.89 -2.62
CA MET A 228 24.64 -15.95 -2.43
C MET A 228 24.88 -15.05 -1.21
N LYS A 229 25.30 -15.62 -0.09
CA LYS A 229 25.63 -14.89 1.13
C LYS A 229 26.81 -13.92 0.91
N GLU A 230 27.90 -14.40 0.36
CA GLU A 230 29.07 -13.58 0.01
C GLU A 230 28.71 -12.44 -0.95
N TRP A 231 27.86 -12.72 -1.93
CA TRP A 231 27.42 -11.71 -2.88
C TRP A 231 26.58 -10.61 -2.23
N LEU A 232 25.64 -10.95 -1.32
CA LEU A 232 24.88 -9.97 -0.56
C LEU A 232 25.80 -9.16 0.38
N GLU A 233 26.75 -9.81 1.05
CA GLU A 233 27.74 -9.15 1.92
C GLU A 233 28.66 -8.22 1.13
N GLU A 234 29.19 -8.64 -0.02
CA GLU A 234 30.00 -7.81 -0.90
C GLU A 234 29.24 -6.55 -1.34
N LYS A 235 27.97 -6.70 -1.73
CA LYS A 235 27.14 -5.56 -2.15
C LYS A 235 26.81 -4.65 -0.98
N ALA A 236 26.68 -5.18 0.22
CA ALA A 236 26.49 -4.40 1.43
C ALA A 236 27.71 -3.56 1.81
N GLN A 237 28.91 -4.07 1.53
CA GLN A 237 30.18 -3.44 1.89
C GLN A 237 30.72 -2.47 0.82
N ASN A 238 30.15 -2.45 -0.38
CA ASN A 238 30.61 -1.60 -1.47
C ASN A 238 29.61 -0.47 -1.80
N PRO A 239 29.55 0.60 -0.97
CA PRO A 239 28.59 1.68 -1.12
C PRO A 239 28.82 2.52 -2.39
N GLU A 240 30.03 2.50 -2.97
CA GLU A 240 30.32 3.24 -4.21
C GLU A 240 29.55 2.68 -5.41
N LYS A 241 29.35 1.37 -5.45
CA LYS A 241 28.67 0.69 -6.55
C LYS A 241 27.20 0.44 -6.24
N TYR A 242 26.89 0.17 -4.99
CA TYR A 242 25.54 -0.21 -4.62
C TYR A 242 25.30 -0.22 -3.11
N ALA A 243 24.38 0.57 -2.68
CA ALA A 243 23.97 0.62 -1.28
C ALA A 243 22.83 -0.38 -1.00
N TYR A 244 23.08 -1.68 -1.17
CA TYR A 244 22.06 -2.72 -0.94
C TYR A 244 21.34 -2.57 0.41
N ARG A 245 22.09 -2.33 1.50
CA ARG A 245 21.53 -2.09 2.84
C ARG A 245 21.02 -0.66 3.04
N MET A 246 21.13 0.22 2.04
CA MET A 246 20.65 1.59 2.10
C MET A 246 19.39 1.79 1.26
N ASP A 247 18.94 0.76 0.57
CA ASP A 247 17.73 0.75 -0.24
C ASP A 247 16.51 0.47 0.65
N HIS A 248 15.41 1.17 0.40
CA HIS A 248 14.16 1.04 1.15
C HIS A 248 13.64 -0.39 1.21
N ALA A 249 13.83 -1.18 0.17
CA ALA A 249 13.38 -2.57 0.13
C ALA A 249 14.05 -3.44 1.21
N TYR A 250 15.34 -3.25 1.44
CA TYR A 250 16.05 -3.94 2.52
C TYR A 250 15.49 -3.56 3.90
N PHE A 251 15.30 -2.26 4.13
CA PHE A 251 14.71 -1.79 5.38
C PHE A 251 13.28 -2.25 5.56
N SER A 252 12.46 -2.19 4.50
CA SER A 252 11.08 -2.69 4.54
C SER A 252 11.03 -4.16 4.94
N ALA A 253 11.82 -5.01 4.30
CA ALA A 253 11.87 -6.44 4.60
C ALA A 253 12.34 -6.70 6.03
N THR A 254 13.40 -6.04 6.49
CA THR A 254 13.99 -6.27 7.81
C THR A 254 13.11 -5.71 8.93
N ILE A 255 12.56 -4.51 8.77
CA ILE A 255 11.65 -3.90 9.75
C ILE A 255 10.38 -4.73 9.88
N LEU A 256 9.78 -5.13 8.75
CA LEU A 256 8.58 -5.97 8.76
C LEU A 256 8.86 -7.33 9.40
N PHE A 257 9.99 -7.96 9.12
CA PHE A 257 10.43 -9.20 9.77
C PHE A 257 10.42 -9.06 11.30
N LYS A 258 11.07 -8.01 11.81
CA LYS A 258 11.15 -7.76 13.24
C LYS A 258 9.80 -7.46 13.85
N LYS A 259 8.98 -6.65 13.19
CA LYS A 259 7.63 -6.31 13.65
C LYS A 259 6.75 -7.55 13.75
N LEU A 260 6.76 -8.40 12.72
CA LEU A 260 5.92 -9.59 12.68
C LEU A 260 6.34 -10.64 13.71
N PHE A 261 7.62 -10.98 13.76
CA PHE A 261 8.08 -12.15 14.51
C PHE A 261 8.55 -11.81 15.92
N GLU A 262 9.21 -10.69 16.14
CA GLU A 262 9.77 -10.34 17.46
C GLU A 262 8.77 -9.53 18.30
N GLU A 263 8.03 -8.60 17.68
CA GLU A 263 7.15 -7.71 18.43
C GLU A 263 5.70 -8.22 18.51
N ILE A 264 5.09 -8.55 17.34
CA ILE A 264 3.71 -9.06 17.27
C ILE A 264 3.65 -10.54 17.56
N ARG A 265 4.77 -11.26 17.36
CA ARG A 265 4.94 -12.69 17.63
C ARG A 265 3.94 -13.57 16.88
N ILE A 266 3.75 -13.28 15.59
CA ILE A 266 3.00 -14.19 14.73
C ILE A 266 3.82 -15.47 14.51
N GLU A 267 3.12 -16.57 14.25
CA GLU A 267 3.77 -17.82 13.86
C GLU A 267 4.41 -17.66 12.48
N ALA A 268 5.71 -17.87 12.39
CA ALA A 268 6.44 -17.81 11.13
C ALA A 268 6.04 -19.00 10.25
N THR A 269 5.71 -18.73 8.99
CA THR A 269 5.49 -19.75 7.97
C THR A 269 6.35 -19.46 6.75
N LYS A 270 6.47 -20.42 5.85
CA LYS A 270 7.21 -20.25 4.59
C LYS A 270 6.67 -19.06 3.79
N GLU A 271 5.37 -18.90 3.74
CA GLU A 271 4.70 -17.82 3.01
C GLU A 271 5.06 -16.44 3.58
N HIS A 272 5.17 -16.30 4.90
CA HIS A 272 5.62 -15.04 5.51
C HIS A 272 7.07 -14.71 5.11
N ILE A 273 7.94 -15.72 5.06
CA ILE A 273 9.32 -15.52 4.61
C ILE A 273 9.37 -15.20 3.11
N ASP A 274 8.51 -15.82 2.30
CA ASP A 274 8.37 -15.51 0.87
C ASP A 274 7.91 -14.06 0.65
N VAL A 275 6.99 -13.54 1.48
CA VAL A 275 6.59 -12.12 1.48
C VAL A 275 7.79 -11.20 1.72
N LEU A 276 8.56 -11.46 2.78
CA LEU A 276 9.72 -10.64 3.14
C LEU A 276 10.80 -10.69 2.06
N THR A 277 11.03 -11.87 1.49
CA THR A 277 11.96 -12.05 0.37
C THR A 277 11.47 -11.33 -0.88
N ALA A 278 10.17 -11.36 -1.17
CA ALA A 278 9.58 -10.62 -2.28
C ALA A 278 9.76 -9.10 -2.12
N ILE A 279 9.55 -8.59 -0.90
CA ILE A 279 9.81 -7.18 -0.58
C ILE A 279 11.30 -6.86 -0.76
N LEU A 280 12.21 -7.71 -0.29
CA LEU A 280 13.64 -7.51 -0.50
C LEU A 280 14.00 -7.50 -1.99
N MET A 281 13.41 -8.36 -2.79
CA MET A 281 13.72 -8.51 -4.22
C MET A 281 13.29 -7.32 -5.07
N HIS A 282 12.39 -6.44 -4.61
CA HIS A 282 12.07 -5.24 -5.37
C HIS A 282 13.17 -4.16 -5.28
N ASN A 283 14.21 -4.40 -4.47
CA ASN A 283 15.45 -3.64 -4.47
C ASN A 283 16.04 -3.50 -5.88
N SER A 284 16.52 -2.32 -6.20
CA SER A 284 17.12 -2.03 -7.51
C SER A 284 18.33 -2.92 -7.84
N LEU A 285 19.00 -3.49 -6.82
CA LEU A 285 20.04 -4.50 -7.01
C LEU A 285 19.50 -5.73 -7.74
N PHE A 286 18.37 -6.29 -7.28
CA PHE A 286 17.76 -7.45 -7.90
C PHE A 286 17.13 -7.12 -9.25
N LYS A 287 16.43 -5.98 -9.36
CA LYS A 287 15.82 -5.52 -10.62
C LYS A 287 16.84 -5.40 -11.76
N PHE A 288 18.02 -4.81 -11.49
CA PHE A 288 18.98 -4.53 -12.56
C PHE A 288 20.13 -5.52 -12.65
N LYS A 289 20.54 -6.15 -11.55
CA LYS A 289 21.71 -7.02 -11.53
C LYS A 289 21.40 -8.48 -11.83
N ILE A 290 20.30 -9.01 -11.33
CA ILE A 290 19.88 -10.38 -11.67
C ILE A 290 19.53 -10.44 -13.15
N ALA A 291 18.71 -9.51 -13.64
CA ALA A 291 18.38 -9.43 -15.06
C ALA A 291 19.61 -9.24 -15.97
N SER A 292 20.61 -8.44 -15.54
CA SER A 292 21.82 -8.20 -16.35
C SER A 292 22.83 -9.34 -16.35
N LYS A 293 22.94 -10.12 -15.24
CA LYS A 293 23.86 -11.25 -15.16
C LYS A 293 23.36 -12.49 -15.87
N THR A 294 22.06 -12.72 -15.84
CA THR A 294 21.44 -13.94 -16.32
C THR A 294 20.79 -13.76 -17.69
N GLN A 295 20.59 -12.51 -18.13
CA GLN A 295 19.78 -12.14 -19.31
C GLN A 295 18.35 -12.72 -19.28
N GLU A 296 17.88 -13.08 -18.08
CA GLU A 296 16.57 -13.65 -17.87
C GLU A 296 15.79 -12.85 -16.82
N ALA A 297 14.60 -12.44 -17.21
CA ALA A 297 13.65 -11.79 -16.32
C ALA A 297 13.08 -12.77 -15.27
N LEU A 298 12.61 -12.24 -14.14
CA LEU A 298 12.02 -13.06 -13.08
C LEU A 298 10.73 -13.72 -13.56
N ARG A 299 10.65 -15.03 -13.40
CA ARG A 299 9.48 -15.82 -13.78
C ARG A 299 8.48 -15.96 -12.63
N GLN A 300 7.19 -15.88 -12.97
CA GLN A 300 6.08 -16.01 -12.01
C GLN A 300 6.02 -17.35 -11.27
N ASP A 301 6.52 -18.45 -11.89
CA ASP A 301 6.54 -19.79 -11.30
C ASP A 301 7.67 -20.01 -10.29
N LYS A 302 8.64 -19.10 -10.21
CA LYS A 302 9.79 -19.19 -9.29
C LYS A 302 9.59 -18.40 -8.00
N GLN A 303 9.07 -17.21 -8.10
CA GLN A 303 8.75 -16.36 -6.96
C GLN A 303 7.54 -15.46 -7.33
N PRO A 304 6.31 -16.00 -7.18
CA PRO A 304 5.11 -15.33 -7.67
C PRO A 304 4.82 -13.98 -6.98
N LEU A 305 5.12 -13.85 -5.69
CA LEU A 305 4.92 -12.57 -4.97
C LEU A 305 5.92 -11.50 -5.41
N ALA A 306 7.21 -11.86 -5.58
CA ALA A 306 8.21 -10.91 -6.07
C ALA A 306 7.94 -10.49 -7.52
N TYR A 307 7.56 -11.45 -8.37
CA TYR A 307 7.13 -11.17 -9.75
C TYR A 307 5.99 -10.14 -9.78
N MET A 308 4.93 -10.40 -9.00
CA MET A 308 3.77 -9.50 -8.94
C MET A 308 4.14 -8.13 -8.35
N LEU A 309 4.98 -8.08 -7.30
CA LEU A 309 5.39 -6.82 -6.70
C LEU A 309 6.20 -5.98 -7.69
N MET A 310 7.22 -6.57 -8.33
CA MET A 310 8.04 -5.86 -9.31
C MET A 310 7.22 -5.36 -10.50
N LEU A 311 6.27 -6.16 -10.99
CA LEU A 311 5.38 -5.77 -12.07
C LEU A 311 4.46 -4.61 -11.65
N CYS A 312 3.76 -4.74 -10.53
CA CYS A 312 2.78 -3.75 -10.09
C CYS A 312 3.42 -2.44 -9.64
N ASP A 313 4.58 -2.49 -8.98
CA ASP A 313 5.32 -1.30 -8.55
C ASP A 313 5.82 -0.48 -9.75
N GLU A 314 6.38 -1.14 -10.77
CA GLU A 314 6.78 -0.45 -12.00
C GLU A 314 5.59 0.10 -12.79
N LEU A 315 4.50 -0.67 -12.91
CA LEU A 315 3.28 -0.24 -13.60
C LEU A 315 2.60 0.95 -12.90
N GLN A 316 2.72 1.08 -11.58
CA GLN A 316 2.12 2.20 -10.85
C GLN A 316 3.00 3.45 -10.96
N CYS A 317 2.97 4.11 -12.10
CA CYS A 317 3.74 5.32 -12.38
C CYS A 317 2.89 6.59 -12.53
N TRP A 318 1.57 6.50 -12.35
CA TRP A 318 0.66 7.65 -12.40
C TRP A 318 0.46 8.28 -11.02
N ASN A 319 -0.08 9.50 -11.01
CA ASN A 319 -0.37 10.30 -9.81
C ASN A 319 0.86 10.49 -8.89
N ARG A 320 2.05 10.56 -9.50
CA ARG A 320 3.28 10.91 -8.80
C ARG A 320 3.38 12.43 -8.74
N THR A 321 2.93 13.03 -7.66
CA THR A 321 3.21 14.45 -7.40
C THR A 321 4.66 14.56 -6.98
N ALA A 322 5.49 14.97 -7.92
CA ALA A 322 6.89 15.20 -7.63
C ALA A 322 7.09 16.64 -7.14
N TYR A 323 7.64 16.79 -5.94
CA TYR A 323 8.05 18.06 -5.38
C TYR A 323 9.58 18.17 -5.43
N GLY A 324 10.11 19.25 -5.97
CA GLY A 324 11.55 19.51 -6.00
C GLY A 324 12.10 19.92 -7.37
N ARG A 325 13.42 20.21 -7.46
CA ARG A 325 14.03 20.72 -8.70
C ARG A 325 13.98 19.75 -9.89
N LYS A 326 14.16 18.45 -9.65
CA LYS A 326 14.04 17.42 -10.71
C LYS A 326 12.60 17.27 -11.20
N SER A 327 11.62 17.55 -10.36
CA SER A 327 10.20 17.34 -10.64
C SER A 327 9.56 18.40 -11.51
N LYS A 328 10.18 19.59 -11.62
CA LYS A 328 9.63 20.65 -12.49
C LYS A 328 9.73 20.32 -13.97
N THR A 329 10.56 19.35 -14.32
CA THR A 329 10.80 18.91 -15.70
C THR A 329 10.26 17.52 -16.01
N MET A 330 9.73 16.79 -15.01
CA MET A 330 9.17 15.44 -15.20
C MET A 330 7.65 15.48 -15.15
N LEU A 331 7.03 15.04 -16.23
CA LEU A 331 5.59 14.81 -16.29
C LEU A 331 5.30 13.34 -16.04
N TYR A 332 4.41 13.10 -15.11
CA TYR A 332 3.88 11.78 -14.82
C TYR A 332 2.47 11.63 -15.37
N PRO A 333 2.05 10.42 -15.73
CA PRO A 333 0.67 10.18 -16.04
C PRO A 333 -0.22 10.57 -14.85
N ILE A 334 -1.37 11.14 -15.14
CA ILE A 334 -2.37 11.48 -14.13
C ILE A 334 -3.30 10.31 -13.84
N GLU A 335 -3.50 9.43 -14.82
CA GLU A 335 -4.38 8.27 -14.77
C GLU A 335 -3.78 7.13 -15.57
N ALA A 336 -4.13 5.90 -15.21
CA ALA A 336 -3.86 4.70 -16.01
C ALA A 336 -5.11 3.84 -16.12
N ARG A 337 -5.34 3.27 -17.29
CA ARG A 337 -6.40 2.28 -17.52
C ARG A 337 -5.79 0.96 -17.89
N PHE A 338 -6.27 -0.08 -17.25
CA PHE A 338 -5.87 -1.46 -17.47
C PHE A 338 -7.02 -2.21 -18.14
N CYS A 339 -6.74 -2.81 -19.28
CA CYS A 339 -7.66 -3.69 -19.99
C CYS A 339 -7.09 -5.10 -19.98
N PHE A 340 -7.90 -6.06 -19.60
CA PHE A 340 -7.57 -7.47 -19.59
C PHE A 340 -8.47 -8.16 -20.59
N GLU A 341 -7.90 -8.69 -21.66
CA GLU A 341 -8.63 -9.32 -22.75
C GLU A 341 -8.01 -10.70 -23.01
N LYS A 342 -8.79 -11.57 -23.57
CA LYS A 342 -8.28 -12.81 -24.13
C LYS A 342 -8.19 -12.65 -25.63
N ASN A 343 -7.00 -12.77 -26.17
CA ASN A 343 -6.81 -12.73 -27.62
C ASN A 343 -7.40 -14.00 -28.24
N GLU A 344 -8.45 -13.84 -29.04
CA GLU A 344 -9.15 -14.97 -29.67
C GLU A 344 -8.28 -15.75 -30.66
N ALA A 345 -7.30 -15.08 -31.29
CA ALA A 345 -6.44 -15.69 -32.27
C ALA A 345 -5.29 -16.50 -31.66
N SER A 346 -4.66 -16.00 -30.59
CA SER A 346 -3.54 -16.66 -29.91
C SER A 346 -3.98 -17.49 -28.71
N SER A 347 -5.20 -17.31 -28.22
CA SER A 347 -5.69 -17.84 -26.93
C SER A 347 -4.88 -17.36 -25.72
N MET A 348 -3.98 -16.39 -25.91
CA MET A 348 -3.21 -15.78 -24.83
C MET A 348 -4.01 -14.69 -24.13
N GLU A 349 -3.73 -14.50 -22.87
CA GLU A 349 -4.24 -13.36 -22.11
C GLU A 349 -3.45 -12.11 -22.48
N ALA A 350 -4.15 -11.00 -22.64
CA ALA A 350 -3.56 -9.71 -22.96
C ALA A 350 -3.80 -8.72 -21.83
N MET A 351 -2.76 -7.98 -21.47
CA MET A 351 -2.84 -6.83 -20.57
C MET A 351 -2.42 -5.58 -21.33
N CYS A 352 -3.38 -4.69 -21.58
CA CYS A 352 -3.15 -3.41 -22.23
C CYS A 352 -3.21 -2.30 -21.18
N VAL A 353 -2.16 -1.50 -21.11
CA VAL A 353 -2.09 -0.35 -20.18
C VAL A 353 -2.09 0.94 -20.98
N THR A 354 -3.02 1.84 -20.68
CA THR A 354 -3.08 3.17 -21.29
C THR A 354 -2.83 4.22 -20.23
N TYR A 355 -1.76 4.99 -20.39
CA TYR A 355 -1.42 6.12 -19.52
C TYR A 355 -1.94 7.42 -20.12
N TYR A 356 -2.61 8.22 -19.28
CA TYR A 356 -3.15 9.53 -19.63
C TYR A 356 -2.30 10.64 -19.03
N PHE A 357 -1.90 11.58 -19.87
CA PHE A 357 -1.12 12.77 -19.49
C PHE A 357 -1.98 14.02 -19.63
N ASP A 358 -1.85 14.95 -18.69
CA ASP A 358 -2.52 16.24 -18.75
C ASP A 358 -1.84 17.15 -19.77
N LYS A 359 -2.58 17.49 -20.84
CA LYS A 359 -2.10 18.35 -21.90
C LYS A 359 -1.85 19.79 -21.43
N GLU A 360 -2.67 20.31 -20.52
CA GLU A 360 -2.50 21.67 -20.01
C GLU A 360 -1.29 21.82 -19.11
N GLU A 361 -0.96 20.80 -18.31
CA GLU A 361 0.28 20.80 -17.52
C GLU A 361 1.50 20.73 -18.42
N LEU A 362 1.44 20.01 -19.52
CA LEU A 362 2.49 19.97 -20.52
C LEU A 362 2.75 21.34 -21.14
N GLU A 363 1.68 22.07 -21.46
CA GLU A 363 1.74 23.41 -22.04
C GLU A 363 2.21 24.48 -21.03
N LYS A 364 2.02 24.22 -19.74
CA LYS A 364 2.37 25.14 -18.64
C LYS A 364 3.81 25.01 -18.12
N THR A 365 4.55 23.98 -18.53
CA THR A 365 5.95 23.85 -18.08
C THR A 365 6.80 24.93 -18.75
N ASP A 366 7.18 25.93 -17.98
CA ASP A 366 7.96 27.11 -18.46
C ASP A 366 9.24 26.71 -19.19
N ASP A 367 9.87 25.63 -18.77
CA ASP A 367 11.10 25.12 -19.37
C ASP A 367 10.89 24.53 -20.79
N PHE A 368 9.75 23.89 -21.03
CA PHE A 368 9.38 23.41 -22.36
C PHE A 368 9.09 24.59 -23.31
N LYS A 369 8.34 25.57 -22.84
CA LYS A 369 8.02 26.78 -23.64
C LYS A 369 9.30 27.52 -24.04
N GLU A 370 10.22 27.73 -23.11
CA GLU A 370 11.50 28.39 -23.44
C GLU A 370 12.34 27.58 -24.44
N LYS A 371 12.47 26.28 -24.26
CA LYS A 371 13.21 25.41 -25.17
C LYS A 371 12.53 25.33 -26.52
N TYR A 372 11.22 25.26 -26.57
CA TYR A 372 10.43 25.23 -27.80
C TYR A 372 10.53 26.55 -28.55
N ILE A 373 10.43 27.69 -27.87
CA ILE A 373 10.58 29.03 -28.46
C ILE A 373 11.99 29.17 -29.02
N ARG A 374 13.03 28.85 -28.28
CA ARG A 374 14.43 28.90 -28.75
C ARG A 374 14.70 27.99 -29.96
N TRP A 375 14.02 26.84 -30.02
CA TRP A 375 14.09 25.94 -31.16
C TRP A 375 13.39 26.53 -32.41
N GLN A 376 12.22 27.14 -32.23
CA GLN A 376 11.52 27.87 -33.30
C GLN A 376 12.34 29.05 -33.83
N GLU A 377 12.93 29.87 -32.94
CA GLU A 377 13.78 30.99 -33.27
C GLU A 377 15.04 30.57 -34.05
N LYS A 378 15.55 29.39 -33.80
CA LYS A 378 16.67 28.80 -34.53
C LYS A 378 16.31 28.18 -35.88
N GLY A 379 15.09 28.42 -36.38
CA GLY A 379 14.65 27.93 -37.69
C GLY A 379 14.28 26.44 -37.73
N ARG A 380 13.90 25.85 -36.60
CA ARG A 380 13.43 24.44 -36.50
C ARG A 380 14.42 23.43 -37.07
N PRO A 381 15.70 23.41 -36.63
CA PRO A 381 16.68 22.51 -37.18
C PRO A 381 16.27 21.04 -36.96
N GLU A 382 16.35 20.22 -38.02
CA GLU A 382 16.05 18.79 -37.93
C GLU A 382 16.90 18.10 -36.87
N GLY A 383 16.30 17.18 -36.09
CA GLY A 383 16.96 16.43 -35.03
C GLY A 383 17.25 17.22 -33.76
N LYS A 384 16.83 18.48 -33.66
CA LYS A 384 17.03 19.35 -32.47
C LYS A 384 15.71 19.86 -31.88
N GLN A 385 14.60 19.28 -32.25
CA GLN A 385 13.33 19.58 -31.61
C GLN A 385 13.47 19.32 -30.10
N PRO A 386 13.09 20.28 -29.22
CA PRO A 386 13.08 20.02 -27.79
C PRO A 386 12.21 18.82 -27.52
N GLU A 387 12.84 17.74 -27.17
CA GLU A 387 12.12 16.58 -26.67
C GLU A 387 11.46 16.95 -25.36
N LEU A 388 10.28 16.44 -25.15
CA LEU A 388 9.64 16.39 -23.85
C LEU A 388 10.48 15.47 -22.96
N LYS A 389 11.62 16.02 -22.47
CA LYS A 389 12.66 15.22 -21.86
C LYS A 389 12.16 14.51 -20.62
N GLU A 390 12.63 13.32 -20.47
CA GLU A 390 12.54 12.39 -19.36
C GLU A 390 11.27 11.54 -19.30
N TYR A 391 10.04 12.06 -19.36
CA TYR A 391 8.89 11.15 -19.45
C TYR A 391 8.63 10.67 -20.87
N SER A 392 8.84 11.52 -21.87
CA SER A 392 8.67 11.13 -23.27
C SER A 392 9.69 10.08 -23.69
N SER A 393 10.90 10.09 -23.10
CA SER A 393 11.91 9.07 -23.37
C SER A 393 11.50 7.67 -22.88
N MET A 394 10.76 7.57 -21.78
CA MET A 394 10.22 6.28 -21.29
C MET A 394 9.11 5.74 -22.19
N PHE A 395 8.31 6.63 -22.76
CA PHE A 395 7.11 6.27 -23.51
C PHE A 395 7.27 6.42 -25.04
N ILE A 396 8.44 6.85 -25.54
CA ILE A 396 8.73 6.85 -26.97
C ILE A 396 8.80 5.40 -27.47
N ARG A 397 8.14 5.15 -28.60
CA ARG A 397 8.19 3.86 -29.29
C ARG A 397 9.47 3.78 -30.11
N ASP A 398 10.15 2.66 -30.01
CA ASP A 398 11.25 2.32 -30.89
C ASP A 398 10.76 1.83 -32.28
N ASN A 399 11.69 1.40 -33.14
CA ASN A 399 11.37 0.89 -34.46
C ASN A 399 10.53 -0.41 -34.46
N SER A 400 10.46 -1.12 -33.32
CA SER A 400 9.60 -2.29 -33.13
C SER A 400 8.18 -1.93 -32.69
N GLY A 401 7.94 -0.66 -32.38
CA GLY A 401 6.69 -0.16 -31.81
C GLY A 401 6.57 -0.31 -30.29
N MET A 402 7.62 -0.79 -29.63
CA MET A 402 7.69 -0.97 -28.17
C MET A 402 8.14 0.34 -27.49
N THR A 403 7.54 0.69 -26.37
CA THR A 403 8.03 1.80 -25.55
C THR A 403 9.24 1.37 -24.72
N LYS A 404 10.15 2.30 -24.39
CA LYS A 404 11.24 2.02 -23.46
C LYS A 404 10.72 1.52 -22.12
N PHE A 405 9.62 2.07 -21.63
CA PHE A 405 8.95 1.65 -20.41
C PHE A 405 8.55 0.16 -20.46
N GLN A 406 7.91 -0.27 -21.55
CA GLN A 406 7.56 -1.67 -21.76
C GLN A 406 8.81 -2.56 -21.80
N SER A 407 9.83 -2.18 -22.58
CA SER A 407 11.10 -2.91 -22.65
C SER A 407 11.82 -3.01 -21.30
N ASP A 408 11.72 -1.99 -20.46
CA ASP A 408 12.36 -2.01 -19.14
C ASP A 408 11.62 -2.95 -18.19
N ILE A 409 10.27 -3.02 -18.24
CA ILE A 409 9.47 -3.99 -17.47
C ILE A 409 9.79 -5.42 -17.91
N GLU A 410 9.85 -5.69 -19.22
CA GLU A 410 10.15 -7.02 -19.78
C GLU A 410 11.56 -7.55 -19.42
N LYS A 411 12.50 -6.64 -19.09
CA LYS A 411 13.81 -7.03 -18.55
C LYS A 411 13.76 -7.46 -17.08
N ILE A 412 12.77 -6.99 -16.34
CA ILE A 412 12.64 -7.24 -14.89
C ILE A 412 11.80 -8.49 -14.65
N VAL A 413 10.67 -8.61 -15.35
CA VAL A 413 9.71 -9.71 -15.20
C VAL A 413 9.40 -10.37 -16.54
N ASP A 414 9.30 -11.70 -16.54
CA ASP A 414 9.02 -12.50 -17.74
C ASP A 414 7.51 -12.40 -18.10
N LEU A 415 7.21 -11.67 -19.15
CA LEU A 415 5.87 -11.51 -19.69
C LEU A 415 5.57 -12.42 -20.90
N SER A 416 6.43 -13.39 -21.19
CA SER A 416 6.31 -14.27 -22.38
C SER A 416 5.01 -15.08 -22.44
N GLY A 417 4.34 -15.28 -21.30
CA GLY A 417 3.04 -15.98 -21.21
C GLY A 417 1.82 -15.05 -21.38
N MET A 418 2.01 -13.75 -21.64
CA MET A 418 0.95 -12.76 -21.73
C MET A 418 1.30 -11.72 -22.79
N GLU A 419 0.33 -11.33 -23.61
CA GLU A 419 0.51 -10.17 -24.50
C GLU A 419 0.46 -8.89 -23.67
N PHE A 420 1.56 -8.15 -23.62
CA PHE A 420 1.67 -6.92 -22.87
C PHE A 420 1.87 -5.72 -23.78
N SER A 421 1.06 -4.69 -23.64
CA SER A 421 1.20 -3.47 -24.42
C SER A 421 0.98 -2.21 -23.59
N VAL A 422 1.74 -1.15 -23.92
CA VAL A 422 1.65 0.15 -23.31
C VAL A 422 1.25 1.19 -24.35
N SER A 423 0.22 1.97 -24.03
CA SER A 423 -0.28 3.08 -24.84
C SER A 423 -0.22 4.38 -24.07
N ILE A 424 -0.14 5.50 -24.78
CA ILE A 424 -0.17 6.85 -24.22
C ILE A 424 -1.32 7.60 -24.85
N CYS A 425 -2.11 8.26 -24.01
CA CYS A 425 -3.11 9.22 -24.44
C CYS A 425 -2.81 10.60 -23.85
N MET A 426 -2.84 11.62 -24.70
CA MET A 426 -2.84 13.01 -24.27
C MET A 426 -4.26 13.55 -24.44
N GLY A 427 -4.84 14.05 -23.37
CA GLY A 427 -6.19 14.58 -23.42
C GLY A 427 -6.59 15.26 -22.11
N ASN A 428 -7.53 16.17 -22.22
CA ASN A 428 -8.26 16.64 -21.06
C ASN A 428 -9.19 15.51 -20.64
N THR A 429 -8.72 14.66 -19.74
CA THR A 429 -9.62 13.73 -19.07
C THR A 429 -10.54 14.60 -18.21
N GLY A 430 -11.84 14.58 -18.44
CA GLY A 430 -12.83 15.31 -17.65
C GLY A 430 -12.87 14.85 -16.16
N HIS A 431 -12.09 13.85 -15.83
CA HIS A 431 -11.73 13.45 -14.49
C HIS A 431 -10.30 13.93 -14.23
N ILE A 432 -10.16 15.19 -13.88
CA ILE A 432 -8.95 15.69 -13.23
C ILE A 432 -8.82 14.85 -11.99
N GLY A 433 -7.81 13.97 -11.97
CA GLY A 433 -7.42 13.29 -10.75
C GLY A 433 -7.27 14.36 -9.70
N ARG A 434 -8.20 14.40 -8.75
CA ARG A 434 -8.19 15.42 -7.71
C ARG A 434 -6.86 15.23 -7.02
N ARG A 435 -5.97 16.23 -7.16
CA ARG A 435 -4.68 16.23 -6.49
C ARG A 435 -4.97 15.89 -5.04
N SER A 436 -4.43 14.78 -4.58
CA SER A 436 -4.44 14.48 -3.15
C SER A 436 -3.66 15.62 -2.51
N TYR A 437 -4.37 16.57 -1.91
CA TYR A 437 -3.71 17.50 -1.01
C TYR A 437 -3.13 16.65 0.10
N LEU A 438 -1.87 16.90 0.45
CA LEU A 438 -1.26 16.27 1.61
C LEU A 438 -2.17 16.58 2.81
N SER A 439 -2.95 15.59 3.21
CA SER A 439 -3.72 15.69 4.42
C SER A 439 -2.77 15.59 5.61
N ASP A 440 -2.92 16.47 6.57
CA ASP A 440 -2.19 16.39 7.85
C ASP A 440 -2.70 15.23 8.73
N SER A 441 -3.75 14.54 8.29
CA SER A 441 -4.33 13.41 9.01
C SER A 441 -3.38 12.23 9.04
N ARG A 442 -2.98 11.82 10.25
CA ARG A 442 -2.17 10.62 10.48
C ARG A 442 -3.07 9.44 10.79
N PHE A 443 -2.71 8.25 10.32
CA PHE A 443 -3.50 7.05 10.54
C PHE A 443 -3.74 6.76 12.03
N ILE A 444 -2.70 6.86 12.86
CA ILE A 444 -2.83 6.63 14.31
C ILE A 444 -3.77 7.65 14.98
N ASN A 445 -3.78 8.90 14.52
CA ASN A 445 -4.66 9.92 15.08
C ASN A 445 -6.12 9.62 14.75
N LEU A 446 -6.42 9.20 13.52
CA LEU A 446 -7.77 8.77 13.13
C LEU A 446 -8.20 7.54 13.92
N TYR A 447 -7.34 6.55 14.08
CA TYR A 447 -7.61 5.37 14.89
C TYR A 447 -7.90 5.75 16.36
N ASN A 448 -7.02 6.53 16.99
CA ASN A 448 -7.20 6.95 18.38
C ASN A 448 -8.48 7.78 18.54
N PHE A 449 -8.79 8.64 17.59
CA PHE A 449 -10.01 9.44 17.62
C PHE A 449 -11.26 8.56 17.49
N ALA A 450 -11.25 7.57 16.62
CA ALA A 450 -12.33 6.58 16.51
C ALA A 450 -12.56 5.82 17.84
N VAL A 451 -11.48 5.44 18.53
CA VAL A 451 -11.57 4.82 19.87
C VAL A 451 -12.23 5.78 20.88
N VAL A 452 -11.87 7.07 20.86
CA VAL A 452 -12.46 8.09 21.74
C VAL A 452 -13.94 8.30 21.43
N LEU A 453 -14.33 8.36 20.16
CA LEU A 453 -15.74 8.50 19.76
C LEU A 453 -16.58 7.30 20.24
N HIS A 454 -16.05 6.09 20.07
CA HIS A 454 -16.71 4.89 20.61
C HIS A 454 -16.80 4.90 22.14
N ALA A 455 -15.74 5.33 22.82
CA ALA A 455 -15.71 5.45 24.28
C ALA A 455 -16.77 6.43 24.79
N ARG A 456 -16.98 7.56 24.10
CA ARG A 456 -17.99 8.54 24.43
C ARG A 456 -19.41 7.97 24.28
N TRP A 457 -19.66 7.32 23.13
CA TRP A 457 -20.93 6.64 22.89
C TRP A 457 -21.22 5.56 23.94
N ASP A 458 -20.24 4.74 24.31
CA ASP A 458 -20.37 3.70 25.31
C ASP A 458 -20.65 4.29 26.72
N TYR A 459 -20.04 5.43 27.04
CA TYR A 459 -20.29 6.15 28.26
C TYR A 459 -21.74 6.67 28.34
N GLU A 460 -22.26 7.21 27.25
CA GLU A 460 -23.67 7.67 27.18
C GLU A 460 -24.65 6.51 27.34
N GLN A 461 -24.37 5.36 26.70
CA GLN A 461 -25.17 4.15 26.89
C GLN A 461 -25.13 3.66 28.37
N TRP A 462 -24.00 3.84 29.04
CA TRP A 462 -23.84 3.51 30.44
C TRP A 462 -24.65 4.45 31.35
N GLU A 463 -24.59 5.75 31.12
CA GLU A 463 -25.39 6.71 31.88
C GLU A 463 -26.88 6.40 31.75
N GLN A 464 -27.34 6.14 30.55
CA GLN A 464 -28.72 5.74 30.31
C GLN A 464 -29.06 4.43 31.01
N ALA A 465 -28.18 3.41 30.91
CA ALA A 465 -28.36 2.15 31.60
C ALA A 465 -28.42 2.27 33.13
N LYS A 466 -27.67 3.24 33.69
CA LYS A 466 -27.69 3.56 35.10
C LYS A 466 -29.03 4.20 35.51
N LEU A 467 -29.55 5.09 34.69
CA LEU A 467 -30.89 5.69 34.91
C LEU A 467 -32.00 4.62 34.81
N GLU A 468 -31.86 3.64 33.98
CA GLU A 468 -32.80 2.53 33.77
C GLU A 468 -32.60 1.33 34.72
N GLY A 469 -31.58 1.37 35.60
CA GLY A 469 -31.30 0.30 36.56
C GLY A 469 -30.74 -1.00 35.96
N ARG A 470 -30.11 -0.94 34.81
CA ARG A 470 -29.53 -2.11 34.11
C ARG A 470 -28.15 -2.49 34.67
N GLU A 471 -28.10 -3.11 35.85
CA GLU A 471 -26.87 -3.43 36.61
C GLU A 471 -25.82 -4.24 35.81
N LYS A 472 -26.23 -5.18 34.98
CA LYS A 472 -25.29 -5.98 34.17
C LYS A 472 -24.51 -5.15 33.17
N TYR A 473 -25.13 -4.11 32.63
CA TYR A 473 -24.46 -3.20 31.69
C TYR A 473 -23.49 -2.30 32.41
N ILE A 474 -23.85 -1.84 33.59
CA ILE A 474 -23.03 -0.97 34.45
C ILE A 474 -21.71 -1.66 34.85
N ALA A 475 -21.74 -2.99 35.09
CA ALA A 475 -20.56 -3.76 35.47
C ALA A 475 -19.58 -4.00 34.29
N SER A 476 -20.02 -3.79 33.03
CA SER A 476 -19.23 -4.11 31.85
C SER A 476 -18.25 -3.02 31.38
N LEU A 477 -18.25 -1.85 32.00
CA LEU A 477 -17.57 -0.63 31.53
C LEU A 477 -16.09 -0.52 31.88
N LYS A 478 -15.35 -1.58 32.00
CA LYS A 478 -13.97 -1.48 32.54
C LYS A 478 -12.87 -1.15 31.55
N ASN A 479 -13.06 -1.24 30.25
CA ASN A 479 -12.01 -0.93 29.27
C ASN A 479 -12.60 -0.57 27.90
N THR A 480 -12.71 0.72 27.61
CA THR A 480 -13.32 1.24 26.38
C THR A 480 -12.54 0.89 25.13
N GLU A 481 -11.20 0.85 25.20
CA GLU A 481 -10.36 0.43 24.09
C GLU A 481 -10.54 -1.06 23.77
N GLU A 482 -10.65 -1.91 24.78
CA GLU A 482 -10.93 -3.33 24.60
C GLU A 482 -12.31 -3.56 23.95
N LYS A 483 -13.31 -2.78 24.31
CA LYS A 483 -14.63 -2.82 23.69
C LYS A 483 -14.57 -2.42 22.21
N PHE A 484 -13.85 -1.34 21.86
CA PHE A 484 -13.63 -0.97 20.47
C PHE A 484 -12.99 -2.11 19.68
N ARG A 485 -12.00 -2.79 20.23
CA ARG A 485 -11.35 -3.94 19.59
C ARG A 485 -12.28 -5.12 19.36
N GLN A 486 -13.32 -5.28 20.20
CA GLN A 486 -14.31 -6.35 20.08
C GLN A 486 -15.41 -6.06 19.06
N LEU A 487 -15.52 -4.82 18.58
CA LEU A 487 -16.46 -4.48 17.52
C LEU A 487 -16.17 -5.26 16.24
N SER A 488 -17.21 -5.51 15.44
CA SER A 488 -17.02 -5.99 14.07
C SER A 488 -16.27 -4.96 13.23
N LEU A 489 -15.65 -5.39 12.14
CA LEU A 489 -14.94 -4.52 11.22
C LEU A 489 -15.83 -3.37 10.72
N GLU A 490 -17.09 -3.67 10.39
CA GLU A 490 -18.09 -2.68 9.97
C GLU A 490 -18.26 -1.54 10.97
N TYR A 491 -18.43 -1.84 12.25
CA TYR A 491 -18.59 -0.82 13.30
C TYR A 491 -17.30 -0.07 13.61
N LYS A 492 -16.15 -0.73 13.52
CA LYS A 492 -14.85 -0.05 13.64
C LYS A 492 -14.66 0.95 12.52
N LEU A 493 -14.94 0.57 11.26
CA LEU A 493 -14.87 1.46 10.12
C LEU A 493 -15.84 2.63 10.25
N SER A 494 -17.07 2.41 10.71
CA SER A 494 -18.03 3.49 10.93
C SER A 494 -17.51 4.53 11.93
N ASN A 495 -16.83 4.12 13.00
CA ASN A 495 -16.18 5.05 13.93
C ASN A 495 -14.99 5.80 13.27
N ILE A 496 -14.19 5.12 12.44
CA ILE A 496 -13.08 5.75 11.71
C ILE A 496 -13.63 6.78 10.71
N ASN A 497 -14.68 6.46 9.99
CA ASN A 497 -15.32 7.36 9.03
C ASN A 497 -15.98 8.55 9.73
N GLN A 498 -16.53 8.36 10.93
CA GLN A 498 -16.99 9.47 11.76
C GLN A 498 -15.82 10.38 12.13
N ALA A 499 -14.69 9.81 12.56
CA ALA A 499 -13.48 10.58 12.87
C ALA A 499 -12.97 11.39 11.66
N LYS A 500 -12.97 10.80 10.45
CA LYS A 500 -12.62 11.52 9.22
C LYS A 500 -13.59 12.65 8.88
N ALA A 501 -14.88 12.46 9.14
CA ALA A 501 -15.90 13.45 8.85
C ALA A 501 -15.91 14.64 9.82
N PHE A 502 -15.27 14.48 10.99
CA PHE A 502 -15.33 15.48 12.07
C PHE A 502 -14.82 16.86 11.66
N ALA A 503 -13.73 16.92 10.88
CA ALA A 503 -13.21 18.19 10.37
C ALA A 503 -14.26 18.93 9.50
N LYS A 504 -14.99 18.18 8.67
CA LYS A 504 -16.08 18.75 7.86
C LYS A 504 -17.22 19.27 8.72
N TYR A 505 -17.59 18.56 9.80
CA TYR A 505 -18.64 19.03 10.70
C TYR A 505 -18.27 20.34 11.36
N MET A 506 -17.01 20.46 11.80
CA MET A 506 -16.52 21.71 12.40
C MET A 506 -16.52 22.86 11.38
N ASP A 507 -16.09 22.61 10.16
CA ASP A 507 -16.08 23.61 9.08
C ASP A 507 -17.49 24.12 8.74
N GLU A 508 -18.48 23.24 8.72
CA GLU A 508 -19.88 23.59 8.44
C GLU A 508 -20.55 24.49 9.51
N ILE A 509 -20.02 24.46 10.73
CA ILE A 509 -20.45 25.35 11.83
C ILE A 509 -19.50 26.52 12.04
N GLY A 510 -18.49 26.70 11.18
CA GLY A 510 -17.49 27.78 11.29
C GLY A 510 -16.48 27.59 12.40
N CYS A 511 -16.26 26.36 12.84
CA CYS A 511 -15.30 25.99 13.87
C CYS A 511 -14.13 25.19 13.26
N PHE A 512 -13.03 25.08 14.01
CA PHE A 512 -11.94 24.15 13.73
C PHE A 512 -11.41 23.57 15.05
N TYR A 513 -10.74 22.43 14.95
CA TYR A 513 -10.03 21.86 16.08
C TYR A 513 -8.53 21.84 15.82
N THR A 514 -7.72 22.05 16.85
CA THR A 514 -6.28 22.05 16.76
C THR A 514 -5.65 21.64 18.11
N ASP A 515 -4.49 21.00 18.03
CA ASP A 515 -3.62 20.72 19.16
C ASP A 515 -2.55 21.81 19.37
N ARG A 516 -2.56 22.86 18.51
CA ARG A 516 -1.62 23.98 18.57
C ARG A 516 -2.18 25.09 19.45
N ASP A 517 -1.29 25.82 20.08
CA ASP A 517 -1.63 27.04 20.79
C ASP A 517 -2.01 28.12 19.76
N VAL A 518 -3.26 28.55 19.79
CA VAL A 518 -3.81 29.55 18.87
C VAL A 518 -4.47 30.68 19.66
N ASP A 519 -4.42 31.89 19.11
CA ASP A 519 -5.01 33.08 19.71
C ASP A 519 -6.52 33.17 19.39
N PHE A 520 -7.27 32.13 19.80
CA PHE A 520 -8.73 32.09 19.70
C PHE A 520 -9.31 31.59 21.02
N GLU A 521 -10.46 32.12 21.39
CA GLU A 521 -11.19 31.58 22.53
C GLU A 521 -11.76 30.19 22.20
N PRO A 522 -11.51 29.17 23.03
CA PRO A 522 -12.05 27.85 22.80
C PRO A 522 -13.57 27.85 22.94
N VAL A 523 -14.26 27.22 22.01
CA VAL A 523 -15.70 26.98 22.09
C VAL A 523 -15.96 26.04 23.27
N GLN A 524 -16.80 26.48 24.22
CA GLN A 524 -17.17 25.71 25.42
C GLN A 524 -18.33 24.77 25.12
N ASP A 525 -19.38 25.31 24.46
CA ASP A 525 -20.59 24.57 24.12
C ASP A 525 -21.06 24.98 22.72
N PHE A 526 -21.69 24.04 21.98
CA PHE A 526 -22.34 24.32 20.74
C PHE A 526 -23.80 24.74 20.98
N THR A 527 -24.29 25.61 20.11
CA THR A 527 -25.71 26.01 20.10
C THR A 527 -26.59 24.86 19.57
N GLU A 528 -27.89 24.90 19.85
CA GLU A 528 -28.86 23.91 19.36
C GLU A 528 -28.86 23.83 17.84
N ASP A 529 -28.77 24.97 17.12
CA ASP A 529 -28.70 25.01 15.64
C ASP A 529 -27.43 24.36 15.08
N GLU A 530 -26.28 24.52 15.76
CA GLU A 530 -25.02 23.88 15.38
C GLU A 530 -25.07 22.37 15.61
N LEU A 531 -25.63 21.94 16.74
CA LEU A 531 -25.83 20.52 17.05
C LEU A 531 -26.79 19.85 16.06
N GLU A 532 -27.87 20.54 15.66
CA GLU A 532 -28.80 20.03 14.66
C GLU A 532 -28.11 19.86 13.31
N LYS A 533 -27.31 20.83 12.87
CA LYS A 533 -26.54 20.72 11.60
C LYS A 533 -25.57 19.54 11.64
N ILE A 534 -24.80 19.39 12.71
CA ILE A 534 -23.88 18.26 12.87
C ILE A 534 -24.66 16.94 12.86
N GLY A 535 -25.79 16.88 13.57
CA GLY A 535 -26.62 15.69 13.64
C GLY A 535 -27.16 15.26 12.27
N ILE A 536 -27.61 16.21 11.45
CA ILE A 536 -28.06 15.94 10.07
C ILE A 536 -26.91 15.38 9.22
N LEU A 537 -25.73 15.99 9.27
CA LEU A 537 -24.56 15.55 8.50
C LEU A 537 -24.10 14.16 8.92
N GLU A 538 -24.05 13.90 10.23
CA GLU A 538 -23.68 12.59 10.74
C GLU A 538 -24.71 11.52 10.39
N HIS A 539 -26.00 11.83 10.47
CA HIS A 539 -27.05 10.90 10.07
C HIS A 539 -26.96 10.55 8.57
N GLN A 540 -26.72 11.55 7.71
CA GLN A 540 -26.51 11.31 6.27
C GLN A 540 -25.30 10.43 5.98
N ARG A 541 -24.16 10.66 6.69
CA ARG A 541 -22.97 9.81 6.59
C ARG A 541 -23.31 8.37 6.97
N TRP A 542 -23.92 8.21 8.15
CA TRP A 542 -24.32 6.91 8.70
C TRP A 542 -25.28 6.16 7.75
N LEU A 543 -26.29 6.83 7.21
CA LEU A 543 -27.19 6.26 6.23
C LEU A 543 -26.47 5.75 4.99
N ASN A 544 -25.57 6.58 4.41
CA ASN A 544 -24.83 6.20 3.21
C ASN A 544 -23.94 4.97 3.44
N GLU A 545 -23.28 4.87 4.58
CA GLU A 545 -22.49 3.69 4.93
C GLU A 545 -23.36 2.45 5.08
N HIS A 546 -24.47 2.56 5.80
CA HIS A 546 -25.37 1.45 6.01
C HIS A 546 -26.00 0.96 4.70
N TYR A 547 -26.37 1.86 3.80
CA TYR A 547 -26.85 1.48 2.45
C TYR A 547 -25.77 0.74 1.66
N LYS A 548 -24.52 1.20 1.66
CA LYS A 548 -23.39 0.50 1.03
C LYS A 548 -23.17 -0.91 1.61
N MET A 549 -23.46 -1.09 2.87
CA MET A 549 -23.37 -2.35 3.59
C MET A 549 -24.65 -3.21 3.48
N GLY A 550 -25.63 -2.82 2.66
CA GLY A 550 -26.84 -3.57 2.40
C GLY A 550 -27.91 -3.47 3.48
N TRP A 551 -27.83 -2.48 4.37
CA TRP A 551 -28.87 -2.22 5.35
C TRP A 551 -30.11 -1.57 4.68
N THR A 552 -31.27 -1.87 5.22
CA THR A 552 -32.56 -1.33 4.76
C THR A 552 -33.42 -0.87 5.92
N TYR A 553 -34.45 -0.07 5.62
CA TYR A 553 -35.42 0.29 6.62
C TYR A 553 -36.22 -0.90 7.13
N GLY A 554 -36.37 -1.02 8.44
CA GLY A 554 -37.20 -2.02 9.10
C GLY A 554 -37.15 -1.84 10.62
N LYS A 555 -38.09 -2.46 11.31
CA LYS A 555 -38.20 -2.39 12.78
C LYS A 555 -38.07 -3.76 13.45
N PRO A 556 -36.98 -4.50 13.18
CA PRO A 556 -36.73 -5.76 13.87
C PRO A 556 -36.42 -5.54 15.35
N LYS A 557 -36.45 -6.61 16.15
CA LYS A 557 -35.93 -6.55 17.51
C LYS A 557 -34.45 -6.19 17.48
N LYS A 558 -33.95 -5.56 18.53
CA LYS A 558 -32.56 -5.08 18.60
C LYS A 558 -31.55 -6.21 18.33
N GLU A 559 -31.79 -7.39 18.90
CA GLU A 559 -30.98 -8.59 18.76
C GLU A 559 -30.95 -9.18 17.34
N ASP A 560 -31.95 -8.88 16.51
CA ASP A 560 -32.07 -9.41 15.14
C ASP A 560 -31.58 -8.44 14.07
N ARG A 561 -31.31 -7.17 14.41
CA ARG A 561 -30.98 -6.08 13.47
C ARG A 561 -29.82 -6.41 12.55
N GLU A 562 -28.73 -6.91 13.11
CA GLU A 562 -27.53 -7.26 12.35
C GLU A 562 -27.76 -8.46 11.43
N LEU A 563 -28.52 -9.44 11.88
CA LEU A 563 -28.82 -10.64 11.10
C LEU A 563 -29.69 -10.32 9.87
N VAL A 564 -30.73 -9.48 10.06
CA VAL A 564 -31.65 -9.10 8.97
C VAL A 564 -31.19 -7.86 8.22
N ARG A 565 -30.15 -7.16 8.69
CA ARG A 565 -29.62 -5.91 8.17
C ARG A 565 -30.72 -4.84 7.99
N GLN A 566 -31.48 -4.63 9.08
CA GLN A 566 -32.56 -3.64 9.10
C GLN A 566 -32.45 -2.74 10.32
N HIS A 567 -32.70 -1.45 10.15
CA HIS A 567 -32.73 -0.48 11.21
C HIS A 567 -33.88 0.51 11.05
N ALA A 568 -34.46 0.94 12.16
CA ALA A 568 -35.60 1.89 12.12
C ALA A 568 -35.18 3.29 11.67
N ASP A 569 -33.93 3.66 11.89
CA ASP A 569 -33.38 4.97 11.55
C ASP A 569 -32.87 5.06 10.08
N MET A 570 -33.08 3.98 9.28
CA MET A 570 -32.78 3.99 7.84
C MET A 570 -33.82 4.79 7.04
N LEU A 571 -34.31 5.90 7.59
CA LEU A 571 -35.14 6.88 6.91
C LEU A 571 -34.33 8.16 6.70
N PRO A 572 -34.47 8.82 5.52
CA PRO A 572 -33.79 10.08 5.24
C PRO A 572 -34.16 11.18 6.23
#